data_a951e527c6c044060ae3aa354c6c370a
#
_entry.id   a951e527c6c044060ae3aa354c6c370a
#
_cell.length_a   1.000
_cell.length_b   1.000
_cell.length_c   1.000
_cell.angle_alpha   90.00
_cell.angle_beta   90.00
_cell.angle_gamma   90.00
#
_symmetry.space_group_name_H-M   'P 1'
#
loop_
_entity.id
_entity.type
_entity.pdbx_description
1 polymer ?
#
loop_
_entity_poly.entity_id
_entity_poly.type
_entity_poly.pdbx_seq_one_letter_code
_entity_poly.pdbx_strand_id
1 'polypeptide(L)'
;NAYNSLASMTEKGAAYLVEEGTTKKYVPVVLDEFCKNRIRHMEENKKWLCKHRPLEKEHVEGYITIEGSENVLDKMRNLLEDARERVYVSCTRNYLLLFVKELEELIDAKRKVVIVTDQPVNYEGAKVYIGEQRGTSIGVITDSKYVLTGEYGEGSMNTCLYSGQKNFVELYKRTLANEIELLAMKKEKEKGRKKKQFLKFLFVFSLK
;
A
#
# COMPACT_ATOMS: atom_id res chain seq x y z
N ASN A 1 2.87 37.84 -14.11
CA ASN A 1 3.76 38.47 -15.05
C ASN A 1 4.63 37.37 -15.71
N ALA A 2 4.57 37.28 -17.07
CA ALA A 2 5.26 36.20 -17.82
C ALA A 2 6.78 36.13 -17.55
N TYR A 3 7.43 37.28 -17.40
CA TYR A 3 8.87 37.32 -17.09
C TYR A 3 9.24 36.71 -15.75
N ASN A 4 8.41 36.92 -14.73
CA ASN A 4 8.64 36.31 -13.41
C ASN A 4 8.49 34.79 -13.48
N SER A 5 7.51 34.31 -14.27
CA SER A 5 7.31 32.87 -14.48
C SER A 5 8.49 32.25 -15.23
N LEU A 6 9.01 32.92 -16.27
CA LEU A 6 10.18 32.44 -17.03
C LEU A 6 11.45 32.45 -16.17
N ALA A 7 11.67 33.49 -15.34
CA ALA A 7 12.78 33.52 -14.38
C ALA A 7 12.69 32.36 -13.38
N SER A 8 11.49 32.12 -12.82
CA SER A 8 11.27 31.01 -11.89
C SER A 8 11.50 29.63 -12.56
N MET A 9 11.14 29.47 -13.85
CA MET A 9 11.44 28.25 -14.61
C MET A 9 12.94 28.04 -14.78
N THR A 10 13.70 29.14 -15.03
CA THR A 10 15.17 29.07 -15.16
C THR A 10 15.81 28.68 -13.82
N GLU A 11 15.40 29.29 -12.72
CA GLU A 11 15.87 28.95 -11.36
C GLU A 11 15.59 27.47 -11.00
N LYS A 12 14.46 26.95 -11.45
CA LYS A 12 14.07 25.56 -11.24
C LYS A 12 14.74 24.57 -12.24
N GLY A 13 15.53 25.09 -13.17
CA GLY A 13 16.20 24.29 -14.19
C GLY A 13 15.28 23.73 -15.30
N ALA A 14 14.09 24.34 -15.47
CA ALA A 14 13.13 23.96 -16.51
C ALA A 14 13.32 24.74 -17.84
N ALA A 15 14.08 25.83 -17.81
CA ALA A 15 14.43 26.60 -18.97
C ALA A 15 15.88 27.11 -18.89
N TYR A 16 16.50 27.29 -20.03
CA TYR A 16 17.78 28.01 -20.18
C TYR A 16 17.54 29.43 -20.62
N LEU A 17 18.30 30.38 -20.07
CA LEU A 17 18.37 31.74 -20.58
C LEU A 17 19.51 31.82 -21.60
N VAL A 18 19.17 32.20 -22.84
CA VAL A 18 20.12 32.41 -23.92
C VAL A 18 20.16 33.91 -24.21
N GLU A 19 21.34 34.49 -24.16
CA GLU A 19 21.54 35.92 -24.50
C GLU A 19 22.17 36.01 -25.92
N GLU A 20 21.42 36.62 -26.84
CA GLU A 20 21.87 36.91 -28.19
C GLU A 20 21.93 38.46 -28.38
N GLY A 21 23.10 39.03 -28.17
CA GLY A 21 23.27 40.49 -28.17
C GLY A 21 22.49 41.14 -27.04
N THR A 22 21.54 41.99 -27.39
CA THR A 22 20.66 42.68 -26.41
C THR A 22 19.36 41.91 -26.11
N THR A 23 19.13 40.78 -26.79
CA THR A 23 17.90 40.03 -26.69
C THR A 23 18.07 38.81 -25.79
N LYS A 24 17.11 38.66 -24.81
CA LYS A 24 17.06 37.51 -23.93
C LYS A 24 15.98 36.53 -24.45
N LYS A 25 16.37 35.30 -24.69
CA LYS A 25 15.48 34.21 -25.11
C LYS A 25 15.47 33.12 -24.04
N TYR A 26 14.29 32.52 -23.80
CA TYR A 26 14.15 31.38 -22.93
C TYR A 26 13.92 30.13 -23.76
N VAL A 27 14.72 29.11 -23.53
CA VAL A 27 14.64 27.82 -24.23
C VAL A 27 14.28 26.76 -23.22
N PRO A 28 13.20 25.99 -23.46
CA PRO A 28 12.81 24.92 -22.51
C PRO A 28 13.86 23.83 -22.47
N VAL A 29 14.14 23.31 -21.28
CA VAL A 29 14.92 22.09 -21.10
C VAL A 29 14.09 20.90 -21.56
N VAL A 30 14.70 19.91 -22.20
CA VAL A 30 14.00 18.67 -22.60
C VAL A 30 13.43 18.00 -21.34
N LEU A 31 12.17 17.59 -21.39
CA LEU A 31 11.44 17.09 -20.21
C LEU A 31 12.17 15.94 -19.50
N ASP A 32 12.70 14.98 -20.28
CA ASP A 32 13.47 13.86 -19.73
C ASP A 32 14.73 14.31 -18.99
N GLU A 33 15.48 15.26 -19.56
CA GLU A 33 16.65 15.86 -18.93
C GLU A 33 16.29 16.60 -17.64
N PHE A 34 15.22 17.40 -17.67
CA PHE A 34 14.71 18.07 -16.48
C PHE A 34 14.36 17.09 -15.36
N CYS A 35 13.58 16.05 -15.70
CA CYS A 35 13.19 15.04 -14.72
C CYS A 35 14.40 14.30 -14.13
N LYS A 36 15.34 13.87 -14.96
CA LYS A 36 16.58 13.22 -14.50
C LYS A 36 17.39 14.11 -13.56
N ASN A 37 17.53 15.39 -13.89
CA ASN A 37 18.25 16.34 -13.06
C ASN A 37 17.54 16.51 -11.69
N ARG A 38 16.21 16.61 -11.67
CA ARG A 38 15.43 16.73 -10.43
C ARG A 38 15.55 15.49 -9.55
N ILE A 39 15.45 14.29 -10.13
CA ILE A 39 15.62 13.02 -9.41
C ILE A 39 17.02 12.96 -8.80
N ARG A 40 18.08 13.25 -9.58
CA ARG A 40 19.46 13.26 -9.08
C ARG A 40 19.64 14.20 -7.88
N HIS A 41 19.13 15.44 -7.96
CA HIS A 41 19.22 16.38 -6.85
C HIS A 41 18.43 15.89 -5.61
N MET A 42 17.28 15.25 -5.79
CA MET A 42 16.53 14.66 -4.68
C MET A 42 17.30 13.50 -4.03
N GLU A 43 17.95 12.66 -4.81
CA GLU A 43 18.80 11.57 -4.29
C GLU A 43 20.03 12.10 -3.52
N GLU A 44 20.67 13.16 -4.02
CA GLU A 44 21.78 13.83 -3.34
C GLU A 44 21.32 14.43 -2.01
N ASN A 45 20.18 15.14 -2.00
CA ASN A 45 19.57 15.68 -0.79
C ASN A 45 19.21 14.58 0.21
N LYS A 46 18.62 13.48 -0.26
CA LYS A 46 18.34 12.30 0.58
C LYS A 46 19.61 11.77 1.23
N LYS A 47 20.68 11.58 0.45
CA LYS A 47 21.98 11.09 0.98
C LYS A 47 22.56 12.06 2.02
N TRP A 48 22.48 13.36 1.76
CA TRP A 48 22.95 14.37 2.71
C TRP A 48 22.14 14.34 4.01
N LEU A 49 20.81 14.34 3.93
CA LEU A 49 19.91 14.26 5.09
C LEU A 49 20.15 12.99 5.91
N CYS A 50 20.27 11.83 5.25
CA CYS A 50 20.56 10.57 5.94
C CYS A 50 21.89 10.59 6.69
N LYS A 51 22.90 11.28 6.14
CA LYS A 51 24.23 11.41 6.78
C LYS A 51 24.22 12.38 7.97
N HIS A 52 23.38 13.42 7.93
CA HIS A 52 23.38 14.51 8.91
C HIS A 52 22.14 14.46 9.84
N ARG A 53 21.30 13.42 9.72
CA ARG A 53 20.15 13.27 10.62
C ARG A 53 20.61 13.17 12.07
N PRO A 54 19.87 13.77 13.01
CA PRO A 54 20.09 13.51 14.43
C PRO A 54 19.96 12.02 14.71
N LEU A 55 20.72 11.51 15.70
CA LEU A 55 20.52 10.15 16.18
C LEU A 55 19.04 9.97 16.54
N GLU A 56 18.39 9.01 15.92
CA GLU A 56 17.00 8.70 16.23
C GLU A 56 16.90 8.41 17.72
N LYS A 57 16.08 9.18 18.43
CA LYS A 57 15.63 8.75 19.75
C LYS A 57 14.88 7.44 19.49
N GLU A 58 15.27 6.40 20.23
CA GLU A 58 14.62 5.09 20.18
C GLU A 58 13.11 5.26 20.05
N HIS A 59 12.52 4.43 19.18
CA HIS A 59 11.13 4.41 18.79
C HIS A 59 10.18 5.08 19.78
N VAL A 60 9.46 6.08 19.32
CA VAL A 60 8.33 6.60 20.10
C VAL A 60 7.36 5.44 20.25
N GLU A 61 7.44 4.79 21.43
CA GLU A 61 6.45 3.81 21.84
C GLU A 61 5.12 4.56 21.96
N GLY A 62 4.27 4.45 20.94
CA GLY A 62 3.02 5.18 20.94
C GLY A 62 2.13 4.86 19.76
N TYR A 63 1.07 5.61 19.68
CA TYR A 63 0.13 5.58 18.56
C TYR A 63 0.38 6.80 17.70
N ILE A 64 0.56 6.60 16.41
CA ILE A 64 0.78 7.65 15.43
C ILE A 64 -0.46 7.71 14.53
N THR A 65 -1.10 8.86 14.49
CA THR A 65 -2.16 9.14 13.52
C THR A 65 -1.53 9.64 12.22
N ILE A 66 -1.90 9.02 11.11
CA ILE A 66 -1.46 9.37 9.77
C ILE A 66 -2.66 9.88 9.01
N GLU A 67 -2.61 11.12 8.55
CA GLU A 67 -3.69 11.80 7.85
C GLU A 67 -3.30 12.14 6.41
N GLY A 68 -4.27 12.09 5.52
CA GLY A 68 -4.12 12.38 4.11
C GLY A 68 -3.84 11.15 3.24
N SER A 69 -4.47 11.13 2.06
CA SER A 69 -4.46 9.98 1.16
C SER A 69 -3.05 9.54 0.76
N GLU A 70 -2.18 10.48 0.38
CA GLU A 70 -0.80 10.17 -0.02
C GLU A 70 0.01 9.61 1.16
N ASN A 71 -0.07 10.23 2.34
CA ASN A 71 0.65 9.80 3.53
C ASN A 71 0.24 8.38 3.97
N VAL A 72 -1.06 8.05 3.89
CA VAL A 72 -1.57 6.72 4.20
C VAL A 72 -1.03 5.68 3.22
N LEU A 73 -1.06 5.99 1.90
CA LEU A 73 -0.53 5.10 0.87
C LEU A 73 0.98 4.90 1.02
N ASP A 74 1.73 5.97 1.23
CA ASP A 74 3.18 5.89 1.37
C ASP A 74 3.57 5.10 2.61
N LYS A 75 2.86 5.29 3.73
CA LYS A 75 3.09 4.49 4.93
C LYS A 75 2.77 3.03 4.71
N MET A 76 1.70 2.72 3.98
CA MET A 76 1.33 1.36 3.61
C MET A 76 2.43 0.70 2.76
N ARG A 77 2.91 1.40 1.70
CA ARG A 77 4.02 0.92 0.86
C ARG A 77 5.28 0.65 1.67
N ASN A 78 5.71 1.62 2.47
CA ASN A 78 6.89 1.46 3.30
C ASN A 78 6.79 0.24 4.23
N LEU A 79 5.60 0.00 4.81
CA LEU A 79 5.37 -1.17 5.66
C LEU A 79 5.45 -2.49 4.88
N LEU A 80 4.98 -2.52 3.63
CA LEU A 80 5.08 -3.70 2.78
C LEU A 80 6.54 -3.94 2.36
N GLU A 81 7.25 -2.92 1.90
CA GLU A 81 8.66 -2.99 1.47
C GLU A 81 9.61 -3.40 2.62
N ASP A 82 9.34 -2.92 3.83
CA ASP A 82 10.16 -3.23 5.01
C ASP A 82 9.89 -4.61 5.61
N ALA A 83 8.80 -5.29 5.23
CA ALA A 83 8.42 -6.58 5.79
C ALA A 83 9.43 -7.68 5.44
N ARG A 84 9.86 -8.44 6.47
CA ARG A 84 10.91 -9.47 6.34
C ARG A 84 10.40 -10.90 6.43
N GLU A 85 9.31 -11.13 7.15
CA GLU A 85 8.78 -12.47 7.41
C GLU A 85 7.38 -12.67 6.87
N ARG A 86 6.48 -11.74 7.21
CA ARG A 86 5.05 -11.94 6.94
C ARG A 86 4.27 -10.64 6.87
N VAL A 87 3.25 -10.65 6.02
CA VAL A 87 2.31 -9.56 5.87
C VAL A 87 0.88 -10.09 5.88
N TYR A 88 -0.01 -9.38 6.57
CA TYR A 88 -1.45 -9.58 6.52
C TYR A 88 -2.08 -8.26 6.07
N VAL A 89 -2.74 -8.28 4.93
CA VAL A 89 -3.42 -7.11 4.35
C VAL A 89 -4.92 -7.34 4.37
N SER A 90 -5.66 -6.32 4.79
CA SER A 90 -7.11 -6.33 4.89
C SER A 90 -7.67 -5.05 4.29
N CYS A 91 -8.22 -5.12 3.08
CA CYS A 91 -8.85 -3.99 2.38
C CYS A 91 -9.71 -4.49 1.21
N THR A 92 -10.45 -3.58 0.56
CA THR A 92 -11.17 -3.90 -0.66
C THR A 92 -10.20 -4.22 -1.80
N ARG A 93 -10.69 -4.96 -2.80
CA ARG A 93 -9.93 -5.26 -4.00
C ARG A 93 -9.38 -4.01 -4.69
N ASN A 94 -10.16 -2.93 -4.76
CA ASN A 94 -9.73 -1.71 -5.44
C ASN A 94 -8.51 -1.08 -4.77
N TYR A 95 -8.44 -1.09 -3.43
CA TYR A 95 -7.28 -0.57 -2.70
C TYR A 95 -6.10 -1.55 -2.76
N LEU A 96 -6.37 -2.85 -2.78
CA LEU A 96 -5.32 -3.85 -2.95
C LEU A 96 -4.54 -3.69 -4.26
N LEU A 97 -5.22 -3.28 -5.34
CA LEU A 97 -4.60 -3.03 -6.64
C LEU A 97 -3.58 -1.88 -6.64
N LEU A 98 -3.59 -1.01 -5.63
CA LEU A 98 -2.59 0.06 -5.47
C LEU A 98 -1.23 -0.46 -4.98
N PHE A 99 -1.17 -1.72 -4.52
CA PHE A 99 -0.01 -2.35 -3.90
C PHE A 99 0.41 -3.66 -4.60
N VAL A 100 0.04 -3.82 -5.86
CA VAL A 100 0.33 -5.05 -6.63
C VAL A 100 1.82 -5.35 -6.63
N LYS A 101 2.63 -4.35 -6.96
CA LYS A 101 4.08 -4.47 -7.05
C LYS A 101 4.70 -4.94 -5.74
N GLU A 102 4.38 -4.26 -4.64
CA GLU A 102 4.92 -4.56 -3.31
C GLU A 102 4.50 -5.96 -2.84
N LEU A 103 3.26 -6.37 -3.15
CA LEU A 103 2.76 -7.69 -2.79
C LEU A 103 3.43 -8.81 -3.63
N GLU A 104 3.64 -8.59 -4.91
CA GLU A 104 4.36 -9.52 -5.78
C GLU A 104 5.82 -9.66 -5.35
N GLU A 105 6.52 -8.57 -5.05
CA GLU A 105 7.89 -8.59 -4.54
C GLU A 105 8.01 -9.39 -3.22
N LEU A 106 7.03 -9.27 -2.32
CA LEU A 106 6.97 -10.06 -1.08
C LEU A 106 6.78 -11.55 -1.35
N ILE A 107 5.90 -11.90 -2.28
CA ILE A 107 5.62 -13.29 -2.68
C ILE A 107 6.86 -13.91 -3.34
N ASP A 108 7.50 -13.19 -4.24
CA ASP A 108 8.73 -13.63 -4.92
C ASP A 108 9.88 -13.84 -3.92
N ALA A 109 9.96 -12.99 -2.91
CA ALA A 109 10.88 -13.14 -1.79
C ALA A 109 10.51 -14.26 -0.81
N LYS A 110 9.46 -15.06 -1.11
CA LYS A 110 8.95 -16.18 -0.28
C LYS A 110 8.51 -15.74 1.12
N ARG A 111 8.05 -14.48 1.26
CA ARG A 111 7.44 -14.01 2.50
C ARG A 111 6.00 -14.54 2.60
N LYS A 112 5.52 -14.71 3.82
CA LYS A 112 4.13 -15.14 4.05
C LYS A 112 3.20 -13.96 3.79
N VAL A 113 2.43 -14.00 2.70
CA VAL A 113 1.41 -13.01 2.36
C VAL A 113 0.02 -13.58 2.60
N VAL A 114 -0.79 -12.88 3.40
CA VAL A 114 -2.18 -13.22 3.67
C VAL A 114 -3.05 -12.01 3.34
N ILE A 115 -4.04 -12.20 2.51
CA ILE A 115 -4.93 -11.16 2.01
C ILE A 115 -6.35 -11.49 2.44
N VAL A 116 -7.03 -10.52 3.04
CA VAL A 116 -8.47 -10.57 3.32
C VAL A 116 -9.13 -9.44 2.57
N THR A 117 -10.00 -9.77 1.61
CA THR A 117 -10.61 -8.80 0.69
C THR A 117 -12.06 -9.15 0.41
N ASP A 118 -12.79 -8.26 -0.25
CA ASP A 118 -14.22 -8.39 -0.55
C ASP A 118 -14.50 -9.10 -1.89
N GLN A 119 -13.52 -9.19 -2.77
CA GLN A 119 -13.67 -9.78 -4.10
C GLN A 119 -12.51 -10.72 -4.44
N PRO A 120 -12.72 -11.67 -5.36
CA PRO A 120 -11.65 -12.56 -5.81
C PRO A 120 -10.48 -11.79 -6.41
N VAL A 121 -9.29 -12.14 -5.95
CA VAL A 121 -8.00 -11.70 -6.50
C VAL A 121 -7.10 -12.91 -6.69
N ASN A 122 -6.21 -12.84 -7.65
CA ASN A 122 -5.27 -13.93 -7.92
C ASN A 122 -3.84 -13.44 -7.63
N TYR A 123 -3.27 -13.93 -6.53
CA TYR A 123 -1.87 -13.76 -6.16
C TYR A 123 -1.31 -15.15 -5.89
N GLU A 124 -0.61 -15.70 -6.88
CA GLU A 124 0.00 -17.03 -6.74
C GLU A 124 1.06 -17.03 -5.64
N GLY A 125 0.90 -17.87 -4.63
CA GLY A 125 1.75 -17.92 -3.45
C GLY A 125 1.20 -17.17 -2.21
N ALA A 126 0.19 -16.33 -2.36
CA ALA A 126 -0.51 -15.72 -1.21
C ALA A 126 -1.71 -16.56 -0.75
N LYS A 127 -2.07 -16.42 0.54
CA LYS A 127 -3.34 -16.96 1.05
C LYS A 127 -4.41 -15.88 0.98
N VAL A 128 -5.43 -16.09 0.14
CA VAL A 128 -6.52 -15.13 -0.05
C VAL A 128 -7.81 -15.65 0.61
N TYR A 129 -8.41 -14.79 1.42
CA TYR A 129 -9.72 -14.98 2.05
C TYR A 129 -10.67 -13.90 1.55
N ILE A 130 -11.87 -14.32 1.12
CA ILE A 130 -12.89 -13.41 0.61
C ILE A 130 -13.94 -13.26 1.70
N GLY A 131 -14.07 -12.04 2.19
CA GLY A 131 -15.02 -11.66 3.23
C GLY A 131 -16.17 -10.80 2.72
N GLU A 132 -16.81 -10.12 3.63
CA GLU A 132 -17.85 -9.14 3.33
C GLU A 132 -17.22 -7.83 2.83
N GLN A 133 -18.05 -6.95 2.26
CA GLN A 133 -17.63 -5.65 1.78
C GLN A 133 -17.01 -4.82 2.91
N ARG A 134 -15.82 -4.26 2.65
CA ARG A 134 -15.02 -3.56 3.67
C ARG A 134 -15.17 -2.04 3.64
N GLY A 135 -15.90 -1.50 2.67
CA GLY A 135 -16.04 -0.06 2.49
C GLY A 135 -14.68 0.62 2.34
N THR A 136 -14.42 1.61 3.18
CA THR A 136 -13.16 2.37 3.22
C THR A 136 -12.12 1.80 4.19
N SER A 137 -12.43 0.68 4.86
CA SER A 137 -11.53 0.08 5.85
C SER A 137 -10.27 -0.46 5.20
N ILE A 138 -9.12 -0.08 5.75
CA ILE A 138 -7.79 -0.55 5.35
C ILE A 138 -7.00 -0.98 6.58
N GLY A 139 -6.22 -2.05 6.44
CA GLY A 139 -5.37 -2.53 7.52
C GLY A 139 -4.24 -3.39 7.04
N VAL A 140 -3.08 -3.27 7.69
CA VAL A 140 -1.92 -4.13 7.49
C VAL A 140 -1.25 -4.48 8.81
N ILE A 141 -0.78 -5.71 8.90
CA ILE A 141 0.12 -6.16 9.97
C ILE A 141 1.41 -6.64 9.31
N THR A 142 2.55 -6.11 9.72
CA THR A 142 3.85 -6.54 9.21
C THR A 142 4.68 -7.18 10.32
N ASP A 143 5.24 -8.36 10.05
CA ASP A 143 6.13 -9.14 10.91
C ASP A 143 5.61 -9.40 12.33
N SER A 144 4.30 -9.27 12.55
CA SER A 144 3.68 -9.29 13.88
C SER A 144 4.25 -8.22 14.84
N LYS A 145 4.81 -7.14 14.31
CA LYS A 145 5.46 -6.05 15.06
C LYS A 145 4.73 -4.72 14.90
N TYR A 146 4.15 -4.46 13.73
CA TYR A 146 3.52 -3.19 13.42
C TYR A 146 2.14 -3.39 12.83
N VAL A 147 1.25 -2.46 13.15
CA VAL A 147 -0.11 -2.39 12.60
C VAL A 147 -0.35 -0.99 12.06
N LEU A 148 -0.93 -0.91 10.88
CA LEU A 148 -1.58 0.27 10.34
C LEU A 148 -3.04 -0.10 10.09
N THR A 149 -3.98 0.69 10.61
CA THR A 149 -5.42 0.45 10.40
C THR A 149 -6.20 1.76 10.41
N GLY A 150 -7.25 1.84 9.63
CA GLY A 150 -8.10 3.03 9.55
C GLY A 150 -8.95 3.06 8.31
N GLU A 151 -9.16 4.23 7.76
CA GLU A 151 -9.98 4.48 6.60
C GLU A 151 -9.18 5.11 5.46
N TYR A 152 -9.44 4.63 4.24
CA TYR A 152 -8.83 5.13 3.03
C TYR A 152 -9.84 5.11 1.88
N GLY A 153 -9.83 6.14 1.05
CA GLY A 153 -10.59 6.24 -0.17
C GLY A 153 -11.64 7.35 -0.17
N GLU A 154 -12.42 7.39 -1.22
CA GLU A 154 -13.44 8.41 -1.43
C GLU A 154 -14.54 8.33 -0.36
N GLY A 155 -14.92 9.47 0.17
CA GLY A 155 -15.91 9.57 1.25
C GLY A 155 -15.37 9.28 2.66
N SER A 156 -14.05 9.02 2.81
CA SER A 156 -13.41 8.82 4.11
C SER A 156 -12.51 10.00 4.49
N MET A 157 -12.12 10.04 5.78
CA MET A 157 -11.15 11.03 6.28
C MET A 157 -9.72 10.73 5.84
N ASN A 158 -9.46 9.59 5.20
CA ASN A 158 -8.11 9.12 4.87
C ASN A 158 -7.16 9.19 6.06
N THR A 159 -7.60 8.57 7.17
CA THR A 159 -6.88 8.62 8.45
C THR A 159 -6.63 7.20 8.94
N CYS A 160 -5.39 6.92 9.29
CA CYS A 160 -4.97 5.63 9.83
C CYS A 160 -4.21 5.80 11.14
N LEU A 161 -4.37 4.83 12.01
CA LEU A 161 -3.58 4.65 13.22
C LEU A 161 -2.45 3.66 12.96
N TYR A 162 -1.22 4.08 13.22
CA TYR A 162 -0.02 3.23 13.14
C TYR A 162 0.57 3.03 14.54
N SER A 163 0.94 1.79 14.86
CA SER A 163 1.58 1.50 16.14
C SER A 163 2.38 0.20 16.10
N GLY A 164 3.48 0.18 16.88
CA GLY A 164 4.23 -1.02 17.27
C GLY A 164 3.93 -1.49 18.70
N GLN A 165 2.96 -0.89 19.39
CA GLN A 165 2.55 -1.27 20.73
C GLN A 165 2.06 -2.73 20.78
N LYS A 166 2.71 -3.55 21.61
CA LYS A 166 2.47 -4.99 21.68
C LYS A 166 1.00 -5.36 21.92
N ASN A 167 0.33 -4.66 22.82
CA ASN A 167 -1.07 -4.90 23.13
C ASN A 167 -1.98 -4.61 21.93
N PHE A 168 -1.71 -3.54 21.17
CA PHE A 168 -2.48 -3.16 19.99
C PHE A 168 -2.23 -4.14 18.84
N VAL A 169 -0.98 -4.52 18.61
CA VAL A 169 -0.62 -5.53 17.61
C VAL A 169 -1.29 -6.87 17.90
N GLU A 170 -1.27 -7.32 19.15
CA GLU A 170 -1.93 -8.58 19.55
C GLU A 170 -3.45 -8.51 19.41
N LEU A 171 -4.06 -7.38 19.76
CA LEU A 171 -5.51 -7.18 19.59
C LEU A 171 -5.89 -7.30 18.11
N TYR A 172 -5.17 -6.60 17.23
CA TYR A 172 -5.45 -6.60 15.80
C TYR A 172 -5.19 -7.95 15.15
N LYS A 173 -4.13 -8.65 15.56
CA LYS A 173 -3.84 -10.03 15.14
C LYS A 173 -4.96 -10.99 15.50
N ARG A 174 -5.47 -10.92 16.74
CA ARG A 174 -6.60 -11.77 17.19
C ARG A 174 -7.85 -11.48 16.38
N THR A 175 -8.18 -10.21 16.17
CA THR A 175 -9.34 -9.81 15.38
C THR A 175 -9.25 -10.38 13.96
N LEU A 176 -8.13 -10.21 13.29
CA LEU A 176 -7.94 -10.70 11.93
C LEU A 176 -7.89 -12.24 11.88
N ALA A 177 -7.29 -12.90 12.87
CA ALA A 177 -7.26 -14.37 12.96
C ALA A 177 -8.68 -14.94 13.10
N ASN A 178 -9.49 -14.38 13.98
CA ASN A 178 -10.88 -14.79 14.16
C ASN A 178 -11.70 -14.59 12.86
N GLU A 179 -11.49 -13.49 12.17
CA GLU A 179 -12.13 -13.24 10.87
C GLU A 179 -11.73 -14.29 9.84
N ILE A 180 -10.44 -14.57 9.71
CA ILE A 180 -9.93 -15.59 8.79
C ILE A 180 -10.52 -16.98 9.11
N GLU A 181 -10.60 -17.33 10.37
CA GLU A 181 -11.19 -18.60 10.82
C GLU A 181 -12.67 -18.70 10.45
N LEU A 182 -13.46 -17.65 10.71
CA LEU A 182 -14.86 -17.58 10.31
C LEU A 182 -15.03 -17.71 8.78
N LEU A 183 -14.20 -17.04 8.00
CA LEU A 183 -14.25 -17.12 6.54
C LEU A 183 -13.87 -18.54 6.03
N ALA A 184 -12.88 -19.17 6.65
CA ALA A 184 -12.49 -20.54 6.33
C ALA A 184 -13.66 -21.51 6.62
N MET A 185 -14.30 -21.41 7.78
CA MET A 185 -15.46 -22.24 8.15
C MET A 185 -16.66 -22.02 7.20
N LYS A 186 -16.96 -20.77 6.82
CA LYS A 186 -18.03 -20.46 5.85
C LYS A 186 -17.75 -21.16 4.50
N LYS A 187 -16.51 -21.07 4.00
CA LYS A 187 -16.09 -21.69 2.74
C LYS A 187 -16.22 -23.24 2.75
N GLU A 188 -15.89 -23.87 3.88
CA GLU A 188 -16.02 -25.32 4.03
C GLU A 188 -17.50 -25.76 4.04
N LYS A 189 -18.36 -25.03 4.77
CA LYS A 189 -19.80 -25.30 4.79
C LYS A 189 -20.43 -25.15 3.40
N GLU A 190 -20.03 -24.14 2.62
CA GLU A 190 -20.52 -23.96 1.25
C GLU A 190 -20.08 -25.09 0.32
N LYS A 191 -18.81 -25.54 0.43
CA LYS A 191 -18.32 -26.70 -0.32
C LYS A 191 -19.11 -27.98 0.03
N GLY A 192 -19.39 -28.19 1.31
CA GLY A 192 -20.19 -29.32 1.77
C GLY A 192 -21.64 -29.28 1.25
N ARG A 193 -22.27 -28.09 1.21
CA ARG A 193 -23.62 -27.90 0.63
C ARG A 193 -23.63 -28.18 -0.86
N LYS A 194 -22.69 -27.65 -1.63
CA LYS A 194 -22.57 -27.89 -3.08
C LYS A 194 -22.35 -29.37 -3.39
N LYS A 195 -21.51 -30.06 -2.62
CA LYS A 195 -21.27 -31.51 -2.77
C LYS A 195 -22.54 -32.36 -2.51
N LYS A 196 -23.30 -31.99 -1.45
CA LYS A 196 -24.59 -32.67 -1.15
C LYS A 196 -25.63 -32.42 -2.24
N GLN A 197 -25.69 -31.19 -2.78
CA GLN A 197 -26.62 -30.85 -3.85
C GLN A 197 -26.27 -31.57 -5.16
N PHE A 198 -24.99 -31.66 -5.49
CA PHE A 198 -24.50 -32.39 -6.65
C PHE A 198 -24.78 -33.90 -6.55
N LEU A 199 -24.57 -34.52 -5.37
CA LEU A 199 -24.89 -35.93 -5.15
C LEU A 199 -26.40 -36.18 -5.24
N LYS A 200 -27.25 -35.28 -4.74
CA LYS A 200 -28.71 -35.40 -4.95
C LYS A 200 -29.07 -35.31 -6.42
N PHE A 201 -28.46 -34.45 -7.18
CA PHE A 201 -28.71 -34.32 -8.62
C PHE A 201 -28.32 -35.61 -9.37
N LEU A 202 -27.14 -36.17 -9.09
CA LEU A 202 -26.71 -37.43 -9.69
C LEU A 202 -27.66 -38.60 -9.33
N PHE A 203 -28.15 -38.65 -8.10
CA PHE A 203 -29.07 -39.72 -7.66
C PHE A 203 -30.42 -39.66 -8.38
N VAL A 204 -30.90 -38.43 -8.68
CA VAL A 204 -32.16 -38.26 -9.44
C VAL A 204 -32.01 -38.67 -10.91
N PHE A 205 -30.83 -38.50 -11.50
CA PHE A 205 -30.57 -38.93 -12.91
C PHE A 205 -30.20 -40.41 -13.06
N SER A 206 -29.77 -41.06 -11.98
CA SER A 206 -29.44 -42.51 -11.98
C SER A 206 -30.67 -43.41 -11.82
N LEU A 207 -31.85 -42.84 -11.57
CA LEU A 207 -33.12 -43.56 -11.37
C LEU A 207 -34.08 -43.43 -12.55
N LYS A 208 -33.63 -42.93 -13.70
CA LYS A 208 -34.30 -42.96 -14.98
C LYS A 208 -33.52 -43.84 -15.96
#